data_4e267b38a7000eace0d37de4f14cd6fd
#
_entry.id   4e267b38a7000eace0d37de4f14cd6fd
#
_cell.length_a   1.000
_cell.length_b   1.000
_cell.length_c   1.000
_cell.angle_alpha   90.00
_cell.angle_beta   90.00
_cell.angle_gamma   90.00
#
_symmetry.space_group_name_H-M   'P 1'
#
loop_
_entity.id
_entity.type
_entity.pdbx_description
1 polymer ?
#
loop_
_entity_poly.entity_id
_entity_poly.type
_entity_poly.pdbx_seq_one_letter_code
_entity_poly.pdbx_strand_id
1 'polypeptide(L)'
;MVALITGGSSGMGLEYARQLAEKGYDLVLVSNREEELSGAVAGLSKAFPVQVEGHFQDLALPSAADELFAWCQGRGLVPDVLVNNAGMFFFKELTSADLGRVQAMLNLHVGTVTRLSILFGEAMKQRGSGYILIVSSMAARLPTPGITIYSATKAYLRSFGRSLSYELRPYGVGVTTVCPAAIATPLYRLKPSLMDLGVKVRLIHTPAWLVRRALRAMFRRRRVVSPSFMNVWLPPLVALLPGPLEQWLWKYILHRLPSAK
;
A
#
# COMPACT_ATOMS: atom_id res chain seq x y z
N MET A 1 -20.49 5.63 -8.03
CA MET A 1 -19.28 4.73 -8.04
C MET A 1 -18.62 4.80 -6.68
N VAL A 2 -18.19 3.66 -6.14
CA VAL A 2 -17.61 3.59 -4.78
C VAL A 2 -16.17 3.13 -4.82
N ALA A 3 -15.31 3.78 -4.03
CA ALA A 3 -13.93 3.36 -3.79
C ALA A 3 -13.74 2.98 -2.31
N LEU A 4 -13.24 1.78 -2.06
CA LEU A 4 -12.85 1.30 -0.73
C LEU A 4 -11.32 1.41 -0.59
N ILE A 5 -10.85 2.14 0.43
CA ILE A 5 -9.45 2.44 0.64
C ILE A 5 -9.01 1.97 2.02
N THR A 6 -8.14 0.97 2.09
CA THR A 6 -7.53 0.54 3.34
C THR A 6 -6.38 1.46 3.74
N GLY A 7 -6.28 1.81 5.03
CA GLY A 7 -5.35 2.83 5.51
C GLY A 7 -5.68 4.22 4.97
N GLY A 8 -6.98 4.54 4.82
CA GLY A 8 -7.48 5.75 4.20
C GLY A 8 -7.37 7.03 5.03
N SER A 9 -7.00 6.93 6.30
CA SER A 9 -6.98 8.07 7.24
C SER A 9 -5.77 9.00 7.10
N SER A 10 -4.68 8.56 6.50
CA SER A 10 -3.45 9.37 6.41
C SER A 10 -2.57 9.02 5.20
N GLY A 11 -1.53 9.82 4.96
CA GLY A 11 -0.48 9.54 3.99
C GLY A 11 -0.97 9.27 2.57
N MET A 12 -0.51 8.15 1.98
CA MET A 12 -0.91 7.78 0.62
C MET A 12 -2.38 7.38 0.54
N GLY A 13 -2.93 6.73 1.59
CA GLY A 13 -4.33 6.32 1.62
C GLY A 13 -5.28 7.51 1.54
N LEU A 14 -5.03 8.55 2.34
CA LEU A 14 -5.79 9.80 2.29
C LEU A 14 -5.65 10.50 0.94
N GLU A 15 -4.48 10.45 0.32
CA GLU A 15 -4.28 11.04 -0.99
C GLU A 15 -4.99 10.23 -2.10
N TYR A 16 -5.06 8.89 -2.01
CA TYR A 16 -5.92 8.07 -2.88
C TYR A 16 -7.38 8.48 -2.73
N ALA A 17 -7.85 8.63 -1.49
CA ALA A 17 -9.22 9.06 -1.20
C ALA A 17 -9.51 10.42 -1.84
N ARG A 18 -8.63 11.42 -1.64
CA ARG A 18 -8.77 12.76 -2.20
C ARG A 18 -8.87 12.74 -3.73
N GLN A 19 -7.95 12.05 -4.43
CA GLN A 19 -7.93 12.02 -5.89
C GLN A 19 -9.07 11.17 -6.49
N LEU A 20 -9.64 10.22 -5.75
CA LEU A 20 -10.83 9.49 -6.17
C LEU A 20 -12.09 10.31 -5.93
N ALA A 21 -12.18 11.06 -4.81
CA ALA A 21 -13.25 12.04 -4.58
C ALA A 21 -13.30 13.13 -5.67
N GLU A 22 -12.15 13.66 -6.11
CA GLU A 22 -12.04 14.59 -7.24
C GLU A 22 -12.63 14.01 -8.55
N LYS A 23 -12.69 12.68 -8.66
CA LYS A 23 -13.26 11.97 -9.82
C LYS A 23 -14.72 11.56 -9.61
N GLY A 24 -15.34 12.00 -8.51
CA GLY A 24 -16.76 11.73 -8.20
C GLY A 24 -17.00 10.32 -7.63
N TYR A 25 -16.00 9.66 -7.04
CA TYR A 25 -16.22 8.42 -6.31
C TYR A 25 -16.68 8.73 -4.88
N ASP A 26 -17.73 8.05 -4.43
CA ASP A 26 -18.03 7.91 -3.01
C ASP A 26 -16.97 7.05 -2.36
N LEU A 27 -16.67 7.30 -1.08
CA LEU A 27 -15.52 6.73 -0.42
C LEU A 27 -15.92 5.89 0.80
N VAL A 28 -15.28 4.74 0.95
CA VAL A 28 -15.22 3.98 2.20
C VAL A 28 -13.76 3.96 2.64
N LEU A 29 -13.47 4.59 3.77
CA LEU A 29 -12.14 4.67 4.36
C LEU A 29 -12.04 3.68 5.51
N VAL A 30 -11.06 2.77 5.47
CA VAL A 30 -10.81 1.80 6.55
C VAL A 30 -9.51 2.15 7.26
N SER A 31 -9.55 2.25 8.60
CA SER A 31 -8.37 2.54 9.43
C SER A 31 -8.55 2.02 10.85
N ASN A 32 -7.45 1.71 11.54
CA ASN A 32 -7.40 1.41 12.97
C ASN A 32 -7.02 2.63 13.83
N ARG A 33 -7.15 3.84 13.28
CA ARG A 33 -6.89 5.12 13.98
C ARG A 33 -8.15 5.97 13.92
N GLU A 34 -8.94 5.90 14.96
CA GLU A 34 -10.29 6.46 14.99
C GLU A 34 -10.33 7.98 14.80
N GLU A 35 -9.48 8.72 15.53
CA GLU A 35 -9.40 10.17 15.42
C GLU A 35 -8.94 10.64 14.02
N GLU A 36 -7.87 10.01 13.49
CA GLU A 36 -7.40 10.32 12.13
C GLU A 36 -8.47 9.99 11.08
N LEU A 37 -9.21 8.90 11.27
CA LEU A 37 -10.28 8.48 10.37
C LEU A 37 -11.43 9.48 10.36
N SER A 38 -11.90 9.87 11.53
CA SER A 38 -12.97 10.87 11.70
C SER A 38 -12.59 12.21 11.08
N GLY A 39 -11.34 12.66 11.31
CA GLY A 39 -10.80 13.86 10.70
C GLY A 39 -10.72 13.78 9.17
N ALA A 40 -10.28 12.64 8.62
CA ALA A 40 -10.21 12.41 7.18
C ALA A 40 -11.61 12.42 6.54
N VAL A 41 -12.59 11.75 7.16
CA VAL A 41 -13.99 11.74 6.70
C VAL A 41 -14.55 13.15 6.66
N ALA A 42 -14.45 13.90 7.78
CA ALA A 42 -14.96 15.26 7.86
C ALA A 42 -14.29 16.20 6.83
N GLY A 43 -12.97 16.10 6.67
CA GLY A 43 -12.21 16.92 5.72
C GLY A 43 -12.61 16.64 4.27
N LEU A 44 -12.75 15.38 3.88
CA LEU A 44 -13.12 14.99 2.51
C LEU A 44 -14.58 15.32 2.20
N SER A 45 -15.51 15.05 3.14
CA SER A 45 -16.94 15.40 2.97
C SER A 45 -17.16 16.90 2.83
N LYS A 46 -16.32 17.72 3.47
CA LYS A 46 -16.38 19.18 3.32
C LYS A 46 -15.80 19.65 1.99
N ALA A 47 -14.76 18.97 1.48
CA ALA A 47 -14.00 19.40 0.31
C ALA A 47 -14.62 18.92 -1.01
N PHE A 48 -15.37 17.83 -1.01
CA PHE A 48 -15.89 17.19 -2.24
C PHE A 48 -17.38 16.83 -2.11
N PRO A 49 -18.18 16.97 -3.19
CA PRO A 49 -19.59 16.64 -3.20
C PRO A 49 -19.81 15.12 -3.39
N VAL A 50 -19.21 14.30 -2.53
CA VAL A 50 -19.30 12.83 -2.53
C VAL A 50 -19.61 12.32 -1.13
N GLN A 51 -20.20 11.12 -1.03
CA GLN A 51 -20.38 10.47 0.26
C GLN A 51 -19.06 9.90 0.75
N VAL A 52 -18.74 10.10 2.04
CA VAL A 52 -17.53 9.57 2.67
C VAL A 52 -17.92 8.86 3.95
N GLU A 53 -17.69 7.55 4.00
CA GLU A 53 -17.93 6.72 5.18
C GLU A 53 -16.61 6.23 5.77
N GLY A 54 -16.45 6.30 7.09
CA GLY A 54 -15.33 5.75 7.83
C GLY A 54 -15.70 4.42 8.48
N HIS A 55 -14.87 3.40 8.30
CA HIS A 55 -14.99 2.11 8.98
C HIS A 55 -13.75 1.87 9.84
N PHE A 56 -13.94 1.90 11.16
CA PHE A 56 -12.87 1.62 12.12
C PHE A 56 -12.64 0.11 12.20
N GLN A 57 -11.44 -0.35 11.83
CA GLN A 57 -11.07 -1.76 11.92
C GLN A 57 -9.56 -1.95 11.89
N ASP A 58 -9.05 -2.88 12.72
CA ASP A 58 -7.66 -3.32 12.64
C ASP A 58 -7.49 -4.46 11.63
N LEU A 59 -6.95 -4.13 10.48
CA LEU A 59 -6.73 -5.07 9.38
C LEU A 59 -5.56 -6.05 9.60
N ALA A 60 -4.84 -5.96 10.74
CA ALA A 60 -3.83 -6.93 11.13
C ALA A 60 -4.42 -8.16 11.84
N LEU A 61 -5.72 -8.15 12.17
CA LEU A 61 -6.41 -9.30 12.75
C LEU A 61 -6.70 -10.36 11.67
N PRO A 62 -6.61 -11.66 12.01
CA PRO A 62 -6.80 -12.75 11.04
C PRO A 62 -8.16 -12.75 10.34
N SER A 63 -9.24 -12.38 11.05
CA SER A 63 -10.62 -12.33 10.55
C SER A 63 -10.98 -11.05 9.80
N ALA A 64 -10.12 -10.01 9.88
CA ALA A 64 -10.46 -8.66 9.46
C ALA A 64 -10.92 -8.53 8.00
N ALA A 65 -10.35 -9.31 7.10
CA ALA A 65 -10.75 -9.27 5.69
C ALA A 65 -12.18 -9.79 5.48
N ASP A 66 -12.53 -10.86 6.16
CA ASP A 66 -13.87 -11.46 6.06
C ASP A 66 -14.92 -10.57 6.72
N GLU A 67 -14.60 -9.99 7.87
CA GLU A 67 -15.45 -9.04 8.58
C GLU A 67 -15.71 -7.79 7.73
N LEU A 68 -14.67 -7.20 7.12
CA LEU A 68 -14.82 -6.05 6.22
C LEU A 68 -15.67 -6.39 5.00
N PHE A 69 -15.45 -7.56 4.41
CA PHE A 69 -16.24 -8.01 3.28
C PHE A 69 -17.71 -8.22 3.65
N ALA A 70 -17.97 -8.89 4.78
CA ALA A 70 -19.33 -9.09 5.30
C ALA A 70 -20.02 -7.76 5.64
N TRP A 71 -19.29 -6.80 6.22
CA TRP A 71 -19.78 -5.46 6.48
C TRP A 71 -20.20 -4.72 5.20
N CYS A 72 -19.42 -4.86 4.12
CA CYS A 72 -19.78 -4.32 2.80
C CYS A 72 -21.00 -5.03 2.21
N GLN A 73 -21.02 -6.38 2.28
CA GLN A 73 -22.17 -7.17 1.77
C GLN A 73 -23.47 -6.82 2.47
N GLY A 74 -23.49 -6.66 3.79
CA GLY A 74 -24.68 -6.26 4.56
C GLY A 74 -25.24 -4.90 4.15
N ARG A 75 -24.47 -4.09 3.40
CA ARG A 75 -24.88 -2.79 2.82
C ARG A 75 -25.13 -2.85 1.32
N GLY A 76 -25.07 -4.04 0.71
CA GLY A 76 -25.16 -4.17 -0.76
C GLY A 76 -23.98 -3.49 -1.50
N LEU A 77 -22.85 -3.28 -0.84
CA LEU A 77 -21.74 -2.48 -1.36
C LEU A 77 -20.69 -3.40 -2.00
N VAL A 78 -20.56 -3.30 -3.32
CA VAL A 78 -19.43 -3.86 -4.07
C VAL A 78 -18.64 -2.67 -4.65
N PRO A 79 -17.43 -2.38 -4.16
CA PRO A 79 -16.68 -1.21 -4.62
C PRO A 79 -16.31 -1.34 -6.11
N ASP A 80 -16.30 -0.21 -6.82
CA ASP A 80 -15.76 -0.12 -8.18
C ASP A 80 -14.23 -0.11 -8.17
N VAL A 81 -13.66 0.42 -7.10
CA VAL A 81 -12.22 0.50 -6.86
C VAL A 81 -11.91 0.00 -5.45
N LEU A 82 -11.08 -1.05 -5.35
CA LEU A 82 -10.45 -1.49 -4.10
C LEU A 82 -8.99 -1.01 -4.07
N VAL A 83 -8.61 -0.21 -3.07
CA VAL A 83 -7.23 0.23 -2.85
C VAL A 83 -6.68 -0.47 -1.60
N ASN A 84 -5.91 -1.53 -1.80
CA ASN A 84 -5.14 -2.22 -0.76
C ASN A 84 -3.85 -1.42 -0.46
N ASN A 85 -3.98 -0.42 0.42
CA ASN A 85 -2.90 0.50 0.78
C ASN A 85 -2.44 0.36 2.24
N ALA A 86 -3.29 -0.11 3.16
CA ALA A 86 -2.91 -0.29 4.55
C ALA A 86 -1.59 -1.06 4.69
N GLY A 87 -0.75 -0.60 5.59
CA GLY A 87 0.55 -1.23 5.79
C GLY A 87 1.27 -0.68 7.01
N MET A 88 2.22 -1.47 7.48
CA MET A 88 3.12 -1.12 8.58
C MET A 88 4.57 -1.29 8.14
N PHE A 89 5.47 -0.61 8.84
CA PHE A 89 6.89 -0.66 8.57
C PHE A 89 7.68 -0.60 9.88
N PHE A 90 8.75 -1.37 9.96
CA PHE A 90 9.78 -1.21 10.97
C PHE A 90 11.13 -1.58 10.37
N PHE A 91 12.17 -0.97 10.90
CA PHE A 91 13.55 -1.20 10.51
C PHE A 91 14.33 -1.67 11.74
N LYS A 92 14.65 -2.95 11.78
CA LYS A 92 15.47 -3.55 12.85
C LYS A 92 15.91 -4.97 12.49
N GLU A 93 16.94 -5.47 13.15
CA GLU A 93 17.26 -6.89 13.17
C GLU A 93 16.14 -7.67 13.88
N LEU A 94 15.73 -8.80 13.30
CA LEU A 94 14.64 -9.62 13.84
C LEU A 94 15.14 -10.50 14.98
N THR A 95 14.37 -10.55 16.05
CA THR A 95 14.57 -11.42 17.20
C THR A 95 13.28 -12.17 17.53
N SER A 96 13.34 -13.17 18.39
CA SER A 96 12.14 -13.89 18.87
C SER A 96 11.12 -12.97 19.55
N ALA A 97 11.56 -11.86 20.14
CA ALA A 97 10.67 -10.86 20.75
C ALA A 97 9.78 -10.14 19.72
N ASP A 98 10.11 -10.22 18.44
CA ASP A 98 9.36 -9.54 17.36
C ASP A 98 8.27 -10.40 16.71
N LEU A 99 8.12 -11.67 17.10
CA LEU A 99 7.22 -12.61 16.45
C LEU A 99 5.77 -12.11 16.36
N GLY A 100 5.24 -11.48 17.41
CA GLY A 100 3.89 -10.89 17.38
C GLY A 100 3.77 -9.79 16.33
N ARG A 101 4.76 -8.91 16.23
CA ARG A 101 4.80 -7.81 15.25
C ARG A 101 5.01 -8.33 13.82
N VAL A 102 5.81 -9.37 13.67
CA VAL A 102 6.01 -10.08 12.41
C VAL A 102 4.69 -10.70 11.93
N GLN A 103 3.98 -11.39 12.85
CA GLN A 103 2.68 -11.99 12.52
C GLN A 103 1.65 -10.94 12.12
N ALA A 104 1.58 -9.82 12.85
CA ALA A 104 0.70 -8.70 12.48
C ALA A 104 1.02 -8.14 11.09
N MET A 105 2.30 -8.01 10.73
CA MET A 105 2.71 -7.60 9.38
C MET A 105 2.32 -8.62 8.31
N LEU A 106 2.49 -9.92 8.57
CA LEU A 106 2.07 -10.98 7.66
C LEU A 106 0.55 -10.97 7.46
N ASN A 107 -0.22 -10.86 8.54
CA ASN A 107 -1.67 -10.75 8.45
C ASN A 107 -2.08 -9.54 7.61
N LEU A 108 -1.56 -8.35 7.94
CA LEU A 108 -1.93 -7.10 7.26
C LEU A 108 -1.52 -7.08 5.79
N HIS A 109 -0.24 -7.40 5.49
CA HIS A 109 0.30 -7.26 4.13
C HIS A 109 -0.04 -8.44 3.24
N VAL A 110 -0.06 -9.67 3.77
CA VAL A 110 -0.27 -10.89 2.98
C VAL A 110 -1.71 -11.37 3.13
N GLY A 111 -2.12 -11.73 4.33
CA GLY A 111 -3.43 -12.34 4.59
C GLY A 111 -4.58 -11.46 4.13
N THR A 112 -4.67 -10.26 4.69
CA THR A 112 -5.77 -9.32 4.42
C THR A 112 -5.81 -8.89 2.96
N VAL A 113 -4.67 -8.50 2.38
CA VAL A 113 -4.64 -8.06 0.97
C VAL A 113 -5.05 -9.19 0.03
N THR A 114 -4.59 -10.42 0.28
CA THR A 114 -4.96 -11.59 -0.53
C THR A 114 -6.45 -11.86 -0.45
N ARG A 115 -7.00 -11.96 0.77
CA ARG A 115 -8.42 -12.26 0.99
C ARG A 115 -9.33 -11.19 0.41
N LEU A 116 -9.08 -9.89 0.69
CA LEU A 116 -9.87 -8.79 0.12
C LEU A 116 -9.81 -8.77 -1.42
N SER A 117 -8.62 -9.03 -1.99
CA SER A 117 -8.48 -9.06 -3.45
C SER A 117 -9.23 -10.21 -4.09
N ILE A 118 -9.32 -11.37 -3.43
CA ILE A 118 -10.09 -12.52 -3.91
C ILE A 118 -11.60 -12.26 -3.75
N LEU A 119 -12.05 -11.89 -2.56
CA LEU A 119 -13.46 -11.70 -2.24
C LEU A 119 -14.11 -10.60 -3.10
N PHE A 120 -13.51 -9.41 -3.14
CA PHE A 120 -14.01 -8.33 -3.98
C PHE A 120 -13.73 -8.57 -5.47
N GLY A 121 -12.63 -9.25 -5.80
CA GLY A 121 -12.31 -9.65 -7.16
C GLY A 121 -13.38 -10.57 -7.75
N GLU A 122 -13.90 -11.51 -6.97
CA GLU A 122 -14.99 -12.40 -7.38
C GLU A 122 -16.30 -11.63 -7.57
N ALA A 123 -16.66 -10.74 -6.64
CA ALA A 123 -17.83 -9.88 -6.78
C ALA A 123 -17.72 -8.95 -8.00
N MET A 124 -16.55 -8.37 -8.25
CA MET A 124 -16.27 -7.55 -9.45
C MET A 124 -16.33 -8.39 -10.73
N LYS A 125 -15.85 -9.64 -10.69
CA LYS A 125 -15.95 -10.59 -11.81
C LYS A 125 -17.40 -10.89 -12.17
N GLN A 126 -18.27 -11.14 -11.19
CA GLN A 126 -19.71 -11.34 -11.41
C GLN A 126 -20.37 -10.12 -12.04
N ARG A 127 -19.96 -8.91 -11.63
CA ARG A 127 -20.44 -7.65 -12.22
C ARG A 127 -19.84 -7.34 -13.59
N GLY A 128 -18.74 -7.98 -13.98
CA GLY A 128 -18.02 -7.75 -15.24
C GLY A 128 -17.16 -6.49 -15.27
N SER A 129 -16.94 -5.84 -14.13
CA SER A 129 -16.14 -4.59 -14.05
C SER A 129 -15.58 -4.33 -12.66
N GLY A 130 -14.42 -3.70 -12.59
CA GLY A 130 -13.81 -3.26 -11.34
C GLY A 130 -12.30 -2.99 -11.46
N TYR A 131 -11.74 -2.40 -10.41
CA TYR A 131 -10.32 -2.12 -10.30
C TYR A 131 -9.80 -2.49 -8.91
N ILE A 132 -8.69 -3.21 -8.85
CA ILE A 132 -7.97 -3.53 -7.63
C ILE A 132 -6.57 -2.91 -7.73
N LEU A 133 -6.23 -2.05 -6.78
CA LEU A 133 -4.90 -1.48 -6.66
C LEU A 133 -4.21 -2.03 -5.41
N ILE A 134 -3.02 -2.59 -5.58
CA ILE A 134 -2.21 -3.16 -4.50
C ILE A 134 -0.93 -2.34 -4.33
N VAL A 135 -0.72 -1.81 -3.11
CA VAL A 135 0.47 -1.03 -2.80
C VAL A 135 1.58 -1.95 -2.28
N SER A 136 2.52 -2.28 -3.17
CA SER A 136 3.77 -2.95 -2.87
C SER A 136 4.86 -1.93 -2.50
N SER A 137 6.10 -2.15 -2.90
CA SER A 137 7.25 -1.26 -2.64
C SER A 137 8.39 -1.56 -3.61
N MET A 138 9.34 -0.64 -3.73
CA MET A 138 10.66 -0.90 -4.32
C MET A 138 11.38 -2.03 -3.56
N ALA A 139 11.18 -2.15 -2.26
CA ALA A 139 11.72 -3.23 -1.42
C ALA A 139 11.32 -4.64 -1.90
N ALA A 140 10.28 -4.78 -2.71
CA ALA A 140 9.89 -6.04 -3.36
C ALA A 140 10.98 -6.59 -4.31
N ARG A 141 11.94 -5.77 -4.70
CA ARG A 141 13.07 -6.12 -5.60
C ARG A 141 14.43 -5.84 -4.99
N LEU A 142 14.44 -5.38 -3.75
CA LEU A 142 15.64 -5.02 -2.98
C LEU A 142 15.52 -5.64 -1.60
N PRO A 143 15.81 -6.96 -1.46
CA PRO A 143 15.92 -7.55 -0.13
C PRO A 143 17.08 -6.86 0.59
N THR A 144 16.77 -6.22 1.72
CA THR A 144 17.74 -5.43 2.48
C THR A 144 17.67 -5.85 3.94
N PRO A 145 18.82 -6.06 4.60
CA PRO A 145 18.84 -6.28 6.03
C PRO A 145 18.12 -5.17 6.81
N GLY A 146 17.51 -5.51 7.94
CA GLY A 146 16.71 -4.58 8.74
C GLY A 146 15.26 -4.41 8.29
N ILE A 147 14.91 -4.76 7.03
CA ILE A 147 13.55 -4.79 6.51
C ILE A 147 13.16 -6.17 5.94
N THR A 148 13.74 -7.22 6.49
CA THR A 148 13.63 -8.60 5.98
C THR A 148 12.18 -9.01 5.72
N ILE A 149 11.33 -8.95 6.75
CA ILE A 149 9.94 -9.38 6.60
C ILE A 149 9.13 -8.39 5.73
N TYR A 150 9.41 -7.08 5.83
CA TYR A 150 8.75 -6.09 4.99
C TYR A 150 9.05 -6.34 3.51
N SER A 151 10.31 -6.50 3.12
CA SER A 151 10.69 -6.77 1.72
C SER A 151 10.08 -8.07 1.21
N ALA A 152 10.06 -9.14 2.02
CA ALA A 152 9.44 -10.40 1.68
C ALA A 152 7.92 -10.26 1.43
N THR A 153 7.19 -9.55 2.31
CA THR A 153 5.76 -9.30 2.09
C THR A 153 5.49 -8.45 0.86
N LYS A 154 6.33 -7.46 0.57
CA LYS A 154 6.17 -6.61 -0.62
C LYS A 154 6.54 -7.36 -1.91
N ALA A 155 7.49 -8.30 -1.87
CA ALA A 155 7.77 -9.22 -2.98
C ALA A 155 6.57 -10.13 -3.26
N TYR A 156 5.96 -10.70 -2.20
CA TYR A 156 4.72 -11.45 -2.31
C TYR A 156 3.64 -10.63 -3.03
N LEU A 157 3.33 -9.42 -2.56
CA LEU A 157 2.30 -8.56 -3.14
C LEU A 157 2.55 -8.24 -4.61
N ARG A 158 3.82 -8.03 -4.98
CA ARG A 158 4.18 -7.77 -6.36
C ARG A 158 3.95 -8.98 -7.26
N SER A 159 4.29 -10.17 -6.82
CA SER A 159 4.05 -11.42 -7.53
C SER A 159 2.56 -11.74 -7.61
N PHE A 160 1.89 -11.75 -6.47
CA PHE A 160 0.45 -12.02 -6.34
C PHE A 160 -0.39 -11.11 -7.23
N GLY A 161 -0.23 -9.79 -7.11
CA GLY A 161 -1.05 -8.85 -7.89
C GLY A 161 -0.78 -8.95 -9.40
N ARG A 162 0.46 -9.27 -9.80
CA ARG A 162 0.77 -9.52 -11.21
C ARG A 162 0.05 -10.76 -11.73
N SER A 163 0.06 -11.86 -10.99
CA SER A 163 -0.62 -13.11 -11.38
C SER A 163 -2.13 -12.93 -11.40
N LEU A 164 -2.70 -12.35 -10.34
CA LEU A 164 -4.13 -12.06 -10.24
C LEU A 164 -4.62 -11.16 -11.40
N SER A 165 -3.76 -10.28 -11.92
CA SER A 165 -4.11 -9.43 -13.06
C SER A 165 -4.36 -10.19 -14.35
N TYR A 166 -3.75 -11.36 -14.53
CA TYR A 166 -4.03 -12.22 -15.68
C TYR A 166 -5.34 -12.97 -15.50
N GLU A 167 -5.62 -13.44 -14.30
CA GLU A 167 -6.82 -14.23 -13.97
C GLU A 167 -8.10 -13.39 -14.08
N LEU A 168 -8.08 -12.15 -13.59
CA LEU A 168 -9.27 -11.30 -13.53
C LEU A 168 -9.50 -10.46 -14.80
N ARG A 169 -8.49 -10.26 -15.63
CA ARG A 169 -8.59 -9.42 -16.83
C ARG A 169 -9.66 -9.88 -17.83
N PRO A 170 -9.83 -11.20 -18.12
CA PRO A 170 -10.88 -11.67 -19.02
C PRO A 170 -12.29 -11.32 -18.57
N TYR A 171 -12.47 -11.06 -17.28
CA TYR A 171 -13.76 -10.71 -16.66
C TYR A 171 -13.95 -9.19 -16.48
N GLY A 172 -13.19 -8.37 -17.18
CA GLY A 172 -13.34 -6.92 -17.08
C GLY A 172 -12.76 -6.28 -15.80
N VAL A 173 -12.02 -7.02 -14.96
CA VAL A 173 -11.43 -6.50 -13.72
C VAL A 173 -9.94 -6.20 -13.92
N GLY A 174 -9.56 -4.96 -13.64
CA GLY A 174 -8.17 -4.51 -13.71
C GLY A 174 -7.46 -4.64 -12.37
N VAL A 175 -6.33 -5.37 -12.31
CA VAL A 175 -5.47 -5.41 -11.11
C VAL A 175 -4.16 -4.71 -11.40
N THR A 176 -3.79 -3.74 -10.56
CA THR A 176 -2.57 -2.94 -10.70
C THR A 176 -1.77 -2.99 -9.40
N THR A 177 -0.54 -3.44 -9.48
CA THR A 177 0.41 -3.39 -8.36
C THR A 177 1.35 -2.21 -8.54
N VAL A 178 1.37 -1.33 -7.55
CA VAL A 178 2.25 -0.16 -7.52
C VAL A 178 3.43 -0.44 -6.62
N CYS A 179 4.65 -0.22 -7.13
CA CYS A 179 5.89 -0.39 -6.39
C CYS A 179 6.55 0.99 -6.19
N PRO A 180 6.17 1.76 -5.15
CA PRO A 180 6.77 3.06 -4.87
C PRO A 180 8.24 2.93 -4.47
N ALA A 181 9.05 3.95 -4.81
CA ALA A 181 10.29 4.24 -4.10
C ALA A 181 9.98 4.95 -2.76
N ALA A 182 10.94 5.64 -2.18
CA ALA A 182 10.70 6.43 -0.98
C ALA A 182 9.66 7.53 -1.22
N ILE A 183 8.64 7.58 -0.37
CA ILE A 183 7.55 8.55 -0.43
C ILE A 183 7.53 9.35 0.87
N ALA A 184 7.31 10.65 0.77
CA ALA A 184 7.20 11.55 1.92
C ALA A 184 5.91 11.27 2.70
N THR A 185 5.95 10.27 3.58
CA THR A 185 4.83 9.87 4.44
C THR A 185 5.32 9.64 5.87
N PRO A 186 4.44 9.71 6.89
CA PRO A 186 4.78 9.41 8.28
C PRO A 186 5.31 7.99 8.51
N LEU A 187 5.14 7.08 7.55
CA LEU A 187 5.53 5.67 7.64
C LEU A 187 7.00 5.47 8.00
N TYR A 188 7.90 6.31 7.46
CA TYR A 188 9.35 6.18 7.65
C TYR A 188 9.90 6.98 8.84
N ARG A 189 9.09 7.81 9.51
CA ARG A 189 9.48 8.64 10.66
C ARG A 189 10.78 9.44 10.46
N LEU A 190 11.06 9.87 9.22
CA LEU A 190 12.22 10.71 8.90
C LEU A 190 12.07 12.12 9.47
N LYS A 191 13.19 12.75 9.83
CA LYS A 191 13.19 14.17 10.22
C LYS A 191 12.68 15.03 9.06
N PRO A 192 11.82 16.05 9.31
CA PRO A 192 11.26 16.91 8.26
C PRO A 192 12.30 17.47 7.31
N SER A 193 13.43 17.96 7.83
CA SER A 193 14.52 18.54 7.03
C SER A 193 15.15 17.55 6.04
N LEU A 194 15.31 16.26 6.43
CA LEU A 194 15.80 15.21 5.55
C LEU A 194 14.77 14.83 4.50
N MET A 195 13.49 14.86 4.87
CA MET A 195 12.39 14.59 3.95
C MET A 195 12.30 15.68 2.88
N ASP A 196 12.36 16.94 3.26
CA ASP A 196 12.32 18.09 2.34
C ASP A 196 13.52 18.10 1.39
N LEU A 197 14.72 17.82 1.90
CA LEU A 197 15.91 17.69 1.07
C LEU A 197 15.75 16.53 0.06
N GLY A 198 15.28 15.37 0.51
CA GLY A 198 15.04 14.21 -0.34
C GLY A 198 14.02 14.49 -1.45
N VAL A 199 12.99 15.29 -1.16
CA VAL A 199 11.98 15.72 -2.15
C VAL A 199 12.62 16.70 -3.15
N LYS A 200 13.39 17.67 -2.68
CA LYS A 200 14.10 18.65 -3.56
C LYS A 200 15.03 17.97 -4.56
N VAL A 201 15.78 16.97 -4.13
CA VAL A 201 16.69 16.20 -5.01
C VAL A 201 16.00 15.05 -5.77
N ARG A 202 14.68 14.95 -5.69
CA ARG A 202 13.84 13.92 -6.36
C ARG A 202 14.16 12.47 -5.99
N LEU A 203 14.80 12.25 -4.85
CA LEU A 203 15.00 10.91 -4.27
C LEU A 203 13.75 10.42 -3.53
N ILE A 204 13.01 11.36 -2.93
CA ILE A 204 11.73 11.12 -2.27
C ILE A 204 10.64 11.80 -3.10
N HIS A 205 9.54 11.13 -3.33
CA HIS A 205 8.40 11.69 -4.07
C HIS A 205 7.25 12.05 -3.13
N THR A 206 6.43 13.02 -3.54
CA THR A 206 5.22 13.37 -2.79
C THR A 206 4.12 12.31 -3.00
N PRO A 207 3.24 12.09 -1.99
CA PRO A 207 2.07 11.23 -2.15
C PRO A 207 1.22 11.61 -3.37
N ALA A 208 0.97 12.89 -3.58
CA ALA A 208 0.17 13.40 -4.70
C ALA A 208 0.73 13.00 -6.08
N TRP A 209 2.04 13.11 -6.25
CA TRP A 209 2.70 12.70 -7.50
C TRP A 209 2.58 11.20 -7.75
N LEU A 210 2.83 10.39 -6.70
CA LEU A 210 2.75 8.95 -6.79
C LEU A 210 1.33 8.49 -7.11
N VAL A 211 0.35 8.92 -6.31
CA VAL A 211 -1.05 8.50 -6.41
C VAL A 211 -1.62 8.85 -7.77
N ARG A 212 -1.34 10.05 -8.31
CA ARG A 212 -1.77 10.43 -9.66
C ARG A 212 -1.28 9.44 -10.73
N ARG A 213 -0.03 8.97 -10.62
CA ARG A 213 0.54 7.99 -11.55
C ARG A 213 -0.03 6.60 -11.33
N ALA A 214 -0.24 6.21 -10.08
CA ALA A 214 -0.84 4.93 -9.71
C ALA A 214 -2.28 4.82 -10.24
N LEU A 215 -3.13 5.80 -9.99
CA LEU A 215 -4.51 5.84 -10.47
C LEU A 215 -4.57 5.87 -12.01
N ARG A 216 -3.73 6.69 -12.65
CA ARG A 216 -3.65 6.69 -14.12
C ARG A 216 -3.29 5.31 -14.68
N ALA A 217 -2.38 4.60 -14.03
CA ALA A 217 -1.98 3.26 -14.43
C ALA A 217 -3.10 2.24 -14.16
N MET A 218 -3.78 2.34 -13.04
CA MET A 218 -4.92 1.50 -12.67
C MET A 218 -6.07 1.62 -13.70
N PHE A 219 -6.50 2.84 -14.02
CA PHE A 219 -7.54 3.06 -15.02
C PHE A 219 -7.13 2.64 -16.44
N ARG A 220 -5.82 2.57 -16.72
CA ARG A 220 -5.25 1.99 -17.95
C ARG A 220 -5.01 0.48 -17.86
N ARG A 221 -5.43 -0.15 -16.76
CA ARG A 221 -5.25 -1.60 -16.50
C ARG A 221 -3.81 -2.08 -16.64
N ARG A 222 -2.83 -1.24 -16.24
CA ARG A 222 -1.42 -1.62 -16.17
C ARG A 222 -1.19 -2.56 -15.01
N ARG A 223 -0.50 -3.68 -15.22
CA ARG A 223 -0.33 -4.75 -14.22
C ARG A 223 0.60 -4.38 -13.08
N VAL A 224 1.78 -3.84 -13.41
CA VAL A 224 2.79 -3.41 -12.43
C VAL A 224 3.33 -2.06 -12.83
N VAL A 225 3.43 -1.16 -11.86
CA VAL A 225 3.92 0.20 -12.06
C VAL A 225 4.98 0.52 -11.02
N SER A 226 6.16 0.91 -11.50
CA SER A 226 7.28 1.40 -10.69
C SER A 226 7.55 2.85 -11.12
N PRO A 227 6.91 3.84 -10.50
CA PRO A 227 6.86 5.20 -11.04
C PRO A 227 8.19 5.96 -11.00
N SER A 228 9.12 5.55 -10.11
CA SER A 228 10.41 6.21 -9.95
C SER A 228 11.50 5.57 -10.82
N PHE A 229 12.38 6.38 -11.37
CA PHE A 229 13.60 5.94 -12.07
C PHE A 229 14.48 5.03 -11.19
N MET A 230 14.59 5.34 -9.91
CA MET A 230 15.32 4.51 -8.95
C MET A 230 14.83 3.06 -8.89
N ASN A 231 13.52 2.84 -9.06
CA ASN A 231 12.94 1.49 -9.05
C ASN A 231 13.39 0.61 -10.23
N VAL A 232 13.88 1.22 -11.28
CA VAL A 232 14.34 0.51 -12.49
C VAL A 232 15.82 0.14 -12.35
N TRP A 233 16.63 1.08 -11.89
CA TRP A 233 18.09 0.96 -11.92
C TRP A 233 18.72 0.50 -10.62
N LEU A 234 18.17 0.89 -9.47
CA LEU A 234 18.76 0.52 -8.17
C LEU A 234 18.73 -0.99 -7.88
N PRO A 235 17.64 -1.74 -8.11
CA PRO A 235 17.62 -3.18 -7.83
C PRO A 235 18.68 -4.00 -8.59
N PRO A 236 18.86 -3.85 -9.90
CA PRO A 236 19.92 -4.58 -10.59
C PRO A 236 21.33 -4.15 -10.17
N LEU A 237 21.53 -2.87 -9.83
CA LEU A 237 22.84 -2.41 -9.33
C LEU A 237 23.17 -3.03 -7.97
N VAL A 238 22.20 -3.08 -7.05
CA VAL A 238 22.41 -3.71 -5.74
C VAL A 238 22.61 -5.22 -5.86
N ALA A 239 21.89 -5.88 -6.76
CA ALA A 239 22.04 -7.32 -7.00
C ALA A 239 23.42 -7.72 -7.56
N LEU A 240 24.20 -6.76 -8.06
CA LEU A 240 25.56 -6.95 -8.53
C LEU A 240 26.62 -6.71 -7.44
N LEU A 241 26.21 -6.24 -6.25
CA LEU A 241 27.15 -6.03 -5.15
C LEU A 241 27.68 -7.37 -4.63
N PRO A 242 29.00 -7.48 -4.40
CA PRO A 242 29.56 -8.66 -3.75
C PRO A 242 29.03 -8.82 -2.32
N GLY A 243 28.68 -10.05 -1.92
CA GLY A 243 28.15 -10.34 -0.59
C GLY A 243 28.95 -9.75 0.59
N PRO A 244 30.29 -9.78 0.59
CA PRO A 244 31.09 -9.10 1.62
C PRO A 244 30.85 -7.60 1.72
N LEU A 245 30.59 -6.91 0.60
CA LEU A 245 30.28 -5.48 0.58
C LEU A 245 28.88 -5.20 1.12
N GLU A 246 27.90 -6.05 0.80
CA GLU A 246 26.54 -5.94 1.38
C GLU A 246 26.59 -6.14 2.90
N GLN A 247 27.35 -7.12 3.40
CA GLN A 247 27.54 -7.36 4.84
C GLN A 247 28.24 -6.19 5.53
N TRP A 248 29.25 -5.60 4.88
CA TRP A 248 29.93 -4.42 5.38
C TRP A 248 29.00 -3.21 5.46
N LEU A 249 28.23 -2.95 4.40
CA LEU A 249 27.20 -1.90 4.37
C LEU A 249 26.19 -2.08 5.50
N TRP A 250 25.71 -3.31 5.72
CA TRP A 250 24.82 -3.61 6.84
C TRP A 250 25.47 -3.29 8.18
N LYS A 251 26.66 -3.82 8.43
CA LYS A 251 27.34 -3.70 9.71
C LYS A 251 27.72 -2.25 10.08
N TYR A 252 28.18 -1.46 9.13
CA TYR A 252 28.77 -0.15 9.41
C TYR A 252 27.88 1.04 9.08
N ILE A 253 26.90 0.89 8.20
CA ILE A 253 26.03 1.98 7.77
C ILE A 253 24.60 1.75 8.27
N LEU A 254 23.98 0.64 7.88
CA LEU A 254 22.57 0.40 8.13
C LEU A 254 22.27 0.11 9.61
N HIS A 255 23.17 -0.59 10.29
CA HIS A 255 23.01 -0.87 11.74
C HIS A 255 23.06 0.40 12.61
N ARG A 256 23.63 1.49 12.11
CA ARG A 256 23.70 2.78 12.81
C ARG A 256 22.50 3.69 12.54
N LEU A 257 21.62 3.32 11.61
CA LEU A 257 20.39 4.06 11.42
C LEU A 257 19.48 3.87 12.64
N PRO A 258 18.88 4.94 13.17
CA PRO A 258 18.00 4.82 14.32
C PRO A 258 16.86 3.87 13.97
N SER A 259 16.79 2.76 14.72
CA SER A 259 15.64 1.85 14.62
C SER A 259 14.38 2.64 14.92
N ALA A 260 13.40 2.59 14.02
CA ALA A 260 12.07 3.10 14.33
C ALA A 260 11.49 2.23 15.48
N LYS A 261 11.58 2.77 16.72
CA LYS A 261 10.96 2.16 17.90
C LYS A 261 9.44 2.10 17.74
#